data_d1981a1a224671119ad2ca25a684424a
#
_entry.id   d1981a1a224671119ad2ca25a684424a
#
_cell.length_a   1.000
_cell.length_b   1.000
_cell.length_c   1.000
_cell.angle_alpha   90.00
_cell.angle_beta   90.00
_cell.angle_gamma   90.00
#
_symmetry.space_group_name_H-M   'P 1'
#
loop_
_entity.id
_entity.type
_entity.pdbx_description
1 polymer ?
#
loop_
_entity_poly.entity_id
_entity_poly.type
_entity_poly.pdbx_seq_one_letter_code
_entity_poly.pdbx_strand_id
1 'polypeptide(L)'
;MKNPCTSSLAHTTCECKYHIVFASKFRRQEIYGKIKRDLGVILRKLAKRKEVEIIAAKACKDYIHMYVSLLPKMSVLKFAGYLKGKSTLIIFERHGNLKYKYSNRIFWYRGYYVRTVGNNNEAVHRYVENQLKENIVTDNNKRIWRHF
;
A
#
# COMPACT_ATOMS: atom_id res chain seq x y z
N MET A 1 -22.54 -0.61 -20.51
CA MET A 1 -21.53 -0.89 -19.49
C MET A 1 -20.48 0.19 -19.51
N LYS A 2 -20.39 0.99 -18.47
CA LYS A 2 -19.28 1.97 -18.40
C LYS A 2 -18.00 1.22 -18.17
N ASN A 3 -17.06 1.35 -19.08
CA ASN A 3 -15.70 0.84 -18.88
C ASN A 3 -15.13 1.40 -17.58
N PRO A 4 -14.62 0.57 -16.69
CA PRO A 4 -14.11 1.00 -15.40
C PRO A 4 -12.77 1.73 -15.48
N CYS A 5 -12.39 2.26 -16.60
CA CYS A 5 -11.08 2.87 -16.76
C CYS A 5 -11.21 4.34 -17.12
N THR A 6 -10.72 5.19 -16.24
CA THR A 6 -10.71 6.64 -16.42
C THR A 6 -9.37 7.20 -16.88
N SER A 7 -8.32 6.40 -16.83
CA SER A 7 -6.99 6.78 -17.31
C SER A 7 -6.87 6.51 -18.80
N SER A 8 -6.69 7.57 -19.58
CA SER A 8 -6.57 7.48 -21.02
C SER A 8 -5.16 7.08 -21.45
N LEU A 9 -5.06 6.00 -22.21
CA LEU A 9 -3.87 5.66 -22.99
C LEU A 9 -4.26 5.58 -24.46
N ALA A 10 -3.93 6.62 -25.22
CA ALA A 10 -4.34 6.75 -26.61
C ALA A 10 -5.88 6.67 -26.72
N HIS A 11 -6.41 5.57 -27.26
CA HIS A 11 -7.86 5.38 -27.43
C HIS A 11 -8.46 4.43 -26.38
N THR A 12 -7.70 4.05 -25.36
CA THR A 12 -8.15 3.13 -24.32
C THR A 12 -8.37 3.86 -23.00
N THR A 13 -9.58 3.80 -22.49
CA THR A 13 -9.92 4.27 -21.14
C THR A 13 -10.14 3.06 -20.24
N CYS A 14 -9.42 3.03 -19.12
CA CYS A 14 -9.46 1.91 -18.20
C CYS A 14 -9.36 2.40 -16.75
N GLU A 15 -10.23 1.93 -15.89
CA GLU A 15 -10.18 2.22 -14.46
C GLU A 15 -9.66 0.99 -13.73
N CYS A 16 -8.36 0.99 -13.43
CA CYS A 16 -7.68 -0.11 -12.80
C CYS A 16 -7.43 0.22 -11.32
N LYS A 17 -8.39 -0.15 -10.47
CA LYS A 17 -8.34 0.11 -9.04
C LYS A 17 -8.02 -1.15 -8.26
N TYR A 18 -7.14 -1.00 -7.29
CA TYR A 18 -6.67 -2.11 -6.48
C TYR A 18 -6.59 -1.73 -5.02
N HIS A 19 -6.97 -2.67 -4.18
CA HIS A 19 -6.66 -2.64 -2.76
C HIS A 19 -5.38 -3.43 -2.53
N ILE A 20 -4.35 -2.76 -2.04
CA ILE A 20 -3.03 -3.35 -1.80
C ILE A 20 -2.72 -3.29 -0.31
N VAL A 21 -2.27 -4.41 0.25
CA VAL A 21 -1.83 -4.49 1.64
C VAL A 21 -0.42 -5.04 1.67
N PHE A 22 0.48 -4.37 2.36
CA PHE A 22 1.81 -4.88 2.60
C PHE A 22 2.26 -4.59 4.04
N ALA A 23 3.02 -5.54 4.59
CA ALA A 23 3.40 -5.57 5.99
C ALA A 23 4.90 -5.31 6.18
N SER A 24 5.25 -4.82 7.36
CA SER A 24 6.64 -4.79 7.80
C SER A 24 7.18 -6.22 7.97
N LYS A 25 8.48 -6.39 7.72
CA LYS A 25 9.16 -7.68 7.90
C LYS A 25 9.06 -8.13 9.36
N PHE A 26 8.72 -9.40 9.55
CA PHE A 26 8.45 -9.99 10.88
C PHE A 26 7.27 -9.32 11.61
N ARG A 27 6.44 -8.56 10.91
CA ARG A 27 5.33 -7.80 11.48
C ARG A 27 5.75 -6.92 12.66
N ARG A 28 6.91 -6.32 12.56
CA ARG A 28 7.41 -5.39 13.58
C ARG A 28 6.55 -4.14 13.61
N GLN A 29 6.15 -3.73 14.80
CA GLN A 29 5.27 -2.58 15.02
C GLN A 29 6.07 -1.27 15.02
N GLU A 30 6.71 -0.96 13.89
CA GLU A 30 7.56 0.22 13.74
C GLU A 30 6.86 1.40 13.06
N ILE A 31 5.67 1.16 12.47
CA ILE A 31 4.93 2.19 11.73
C ILE A 31 4.06 2.99 12.69
N TYR A 32 4.70 3.86 13.45
CA TYR A 32 4.01 4.78 14.36
C TYR A 32 4.77 6.10 14.45
N GLY A 33 4.15 7.13 15.03
CA GLY A 33 4.77 8.40 15.28
C GLY A 33 5.41 9.04 14.02
N LYS A 34 6.66 9.44 14.14
CA LYS A 34 7.40 10.08 13.05
C LYS A 34 7.61 9.17 11.85
N ILE A 35 7.89 7.90 12.07
CA ILE A 35 8.06 6.90 10.99
C ILE A 35 6.78 6.78 10.18
N LYS A 36 5.63 6.72 10.83
CA LYS A 36 4.33 6.68 10.15
C LYS A 36 4.09 7.90 9.27
N ARG A 37 4.39 9.09 9.79
CA ARG A 37 4.24 10.34 9.03
C ARG A 37 5.19 10.37 7.83
N ASP A 38 6.45 10.02 8.03
CA ASP A 38 7.43 9.98 6.96
C ASP A 38 7.07 8.95 5.88
N LEU A 39 6.65 7.76 6.26
CA LEU A 39 6.18 6.74 5.32
C LEU A 39 4.99 7.24 4.50
N GLY A 40 4.03 7.88 5.13
CA GLY A 40 2.89 8.45 4.42
C GLY A 40 3.32 9.46 3.35
N VAL A 41 4.23 10.35 3.68
CA VAL A 41 4.79 11.34 2.72
C VAL A 41 5.59 10.64 1.62
N ILE A 42 6.44 9.70 1.99
CA ILE A 42 7.30 8.96 1.04
C ILE A 42 6.44 8.20 0.03
N LEU A 43 5.47 7.43 0.50
CA LEU A 43 4.62 6.61 -0.37
C LEU A 43 3.78 7.47 -1.32
N ARG A 44 3.25 8.59 -0.85
CA ARG A 44 2.52 9.53 -1.71
C ARG A 44 3.40 10.12 -2.80
N LYS A 45 4.62 10.54 -2.47
CA LYS A 45 5.57 11.07 -3.45
C LYS A 45 5.97 10.01 -4.48
N LEU A 46 6.24 8.78 -4.03
CA LEU A 46 6.60 7.68 -4.92
C LEU A 46 5.46 7.31 -5.86
N ALA A 47 4.24 7.25 -5.36
CA ALA A 47 3.06 6.99 -6.18
C ALA A 47 2.87 8.09 -7.23
N LYS A 48 3.02 9.35 -6.85
CA LYS A 48 2.92 10.49 -7.76
C LYS A 48 3.94 10.42 -8.90
N ARG A 49 5.17 9.98 -8.62
CA ARG A 49 6.20 9.81 -9.65
C ARG A 49 5.83 8.77 -10.70
N LYS A 50 5.01 7.80 -10.34
CA LYS A 50 4.50 6.76 -11.25
C LYS A 50 3.11 7.07 -11.79
N GLU A 51 2.63 8.28 -11.57
CA GLU A 51 1.28 8.70 -11.99
C GLU A 51 0.18 7.81 -11.42
N VAL A 52 0.40 7.28 -10.23
CA VAL A 52 -0.57 6.46 -9.51
C VAL A 52 -1.30 7.33 -8.51
N GLU A 53 -2.62 7.34 -8.59
CA GLU A 53 -3.48 8.01 -7.64
C GLU A 53 -3.70 7.13 -6.41
N ILE A 54 -3.38 7.65 -5.24
CA ILE A 54 -3.78 7.04 -3.97
C ILE A 54 -5.13 7.62 -3.58
N ILE A 55 -6.17 6.82 -3.72
CA ILE A 55 -7.55 7.23 -3.41
C ILE A 55 -7.76 7.25 -1.90
N ALA A 56 -7.27 6.22 -1.21
CA ALA A 56 -7.29 6.12 0.23
C ALA A 56 -6.10 5.31 0.70
N ALA A 57 -5.58 5.60 1.88
CA ALA A 57 -4.53 4.82 2.51
C ALA A 57 -4.62 4.92 4.02
N LYS A 58 -4.24 3.86 4.70
CA LYS A 58 -4.10 3.84 6.15
C LYS A 58 -2.88 3.04 6.56
N ALA A 59 -2.09 3.63 7.42
CA ALA A 59 -0.96 2.96 8.04
C ALA A 59 -1.37 2.45 9.43
N CYS A 60 -1.20 1.16 9.63
CA CYS A 60 -1.24 0.51 10.94
C CYS A 60 0.18 0.28 11.41
N LYS A 61 0.35 -0.15 12.67
CA LYS A 61 1.71 -0.28 13.24
C LYS A 61 2.63 -1.25 12.51
N ASP A 62 2.07 -2.26 11.87
CA ASP A 62 2.82 -3.34 11.22
C ASP A 62 2.44 -3.57 9.76
N TYR A 63 1.51 -2.80 9.22
CA TYR A 63 1.10 -2.92 7.81
C TYR A 63 0.48 -1.64 7.28
N ILE A 64 0.39 -1.56 5.96
CA ILE A 64 -0.24 -0.46 5.23
C ILE A 64 -1.31 -1.01 4.30
N HIS A 65 -2.49 -0.42 4.36
CA HIS A 65 -3.55 -0.58 3.38
C HIS A 65 -3.56 0.60 2.43
N MET A 66 -3.62 0.33 1.14
CA MET A 66 -3.74 1.36 0.11
C MET A 66 -4.83 0.99 -0.87
N TYR A 67 -5.63 1.96 -1.24
CA TYR A 67 -6.54 1.88 -2.36
C TYR A 67 -6.03 2.82 -3.45
N VAL A 68 -5.66 2.25 -4.59
CA VAL A 68 -4.95 2.98 -5.64
C VAL A 68 -5.60 2.78 -7.00
N SER A 69 -5.47 3.80 -7.86
CA SER A 69 -5.80 3.71 -9.26
C SER A 69 -4.51 3.66 -10.08
N LEU A 70 -4.33 2.57 -10.80
CA LEU A 70 -3.17 2.36 -11.67
C LEU A 70 -3.50 2.65 -13.12
N LEU A 71 -2.53 3.17 -13.86
CA LEU A 71 -2.61 3.22 -15.30
C LEU A 71 -2.55 1.81 -15.90
N PRO A 72 -3.24 1.54 -17.02
CA PRO A 72 -3.23 0.21 -17.63
C PRO A 72 -1.85 -0.33 -17.99
N LYS A 73 -0.89 0.56 -18.26
CA LYS A 73 0.50 0.23 -18.58
C LYS A 73 1.31 -0.27 -17.38
N MET A 74 0.82 -0.04 -16.17
CA MET A 74 1.54 -0.38 -14.93
C MET A 74 0.96 -1.64 -14.30
N SER A 75 1.78 -2.65 -14.06
CA SER A 75 1.37 -3.81 -13.29
C SER A 75 1.40 -3.53 -11.80
N VAL A 76 0.49 -4.16 -11.05
CA VAL A 76 0.48 -4.10 -9.58
C VAL A 76 1.81 -4.60 -9.00
N LEU A 77 2.37 -5.65 -9.58
CA LEU A 77 3.64 -6.23 -9.14
C LEU A 77 4.79 -5.21 -9.25
N LYS A 78 4.89 -4.53 -10.38
CA LYS A 78 5.91 -3.48 -10.58
C LYS A 78 5.72 -2.32 -9.61
N PHE A 79 4.48 -1.87 -9.43
CA PHE A 79 4.16 -0.77 -8.54
C PHE A 79 4.47 -1.12 -7.09
N ALA A 80 4.02 -2.26 -6.60
CA ALA A 80 4.31 -2.72 -5.24
C ALA A 80 5.82 -2.89 -4.99
N GLY A 81 6.53 -3.49 -5.93
CA GLY A 81 7.98 -3.64 -5.86
C GLY A 81 8.71 -2.30 -5.82
N TYR A 82 8.29 -1.36 -6.64
CA TYR A 82 8.82 0.01 -6.64
C TYR A 82 8.59 0.71 -5.30
N LEU A 83 7.36 0.69 -4.79
CA LEU A 83 7.04 1.31 -3.50
C LEU A 83 7.86 0.70 -2.36
N LYS A 84 7.90 -0.62 -2.29
CA LYS A 84 8.60 -1.33 -1.21
C LYS A 84 10.11 -1.08 -1.26
N GLY A 85 10.72 -1.18 -2.44
CA GLY A 85 12.14 -0.95 -2.61
C GLY A 85 12.57 0.47 -2.31
N LYS A 86 11.93 1.44 -2.94
CA LYS A 86 12.28 2.87 -2.76
C LYS A 86 11.96 3.38 -1.38
N SER A 87 10.82 3.02 -0.80
CA SER A 87 10.47 3.43 0.56
C SER A 87 11.43 2.85 1.60
N THR A 88 11.90 1.63 1.43
CA THR A 88 12.92 1.03 2.29
C THR A 88 14.20 1.87 2.31
N LEU A 89 14.70 2.24 1.16
CA LEU A 89 15.92 3.06 1.06
C LEU A 89 15.75 4.40 1.77
N ILE A 90 14.65 5.07 1.50
CA ILE A 90 14.41 6.41 2.06
C ILE A 90 14.18 6.36 3.57
N ILE A 91 13.39 5.38 4.05
CA ILE A 91 13.09 5.28 5.49
C ILE A 91 14.34 4.93 6.29
N PHE A 92 15.20 4.06 5.78
CA PHE A 92 16.46 3.72 6.45
C PHE A 92 17.47 4.86 6.41
N GLU A 93 17.44 5.71 5.39
CA GLU A 93 18.26 6.91 5.36
C GLU A 93 17.81 7.93 6.41
N ARG A 94 16.51 8.16 6.52
CA ARG A 94 15.93 9.12 7.49
C ARG A 94 15.95 8.61 8.93
N HIS A 95 15.79 7.31 9.11
CA HIS A 95 15.73 6.66 10.42
C HIS A 95 16.81 5.59 10.53
N GLY A 96 18.06 6.04 10.71
CA GLY A 96 19.23 5.17 10.73
C GLY A 96 19.15 4.03 11.75
N ASN A 97 18.48 4.23 12.88
CA ASN A 97 18.30 3.20 13.91
C ASN A 97 17.51 1.98 13.42
N LEU A 98 16.61 2.16 12.44
CA LEU A 98 15.85 1.04 11.88
C LEU A 98 16.72 0.04 11.13
N LYS A 99 17.83 0.48 10.54
CA LYS A 99 18.74 -0.42 9.81
C LYS A 99 19.25 -1.57 10.67
N TYR A 100 19.47 -1.30 11.95
CA TYR A 100 19.99 -2.30 12.88
C TYR A 100 18.94 -3.31 13.34
N LYS A 101 17.66 -2.93 13.27
CA LYS A 101 16.53 -3.79 13.61
C LYS A 101 16.20 -4.79 12.50
N TYR A 102 16.53 -4.46 11.26
CA TYR A 102 16.20 -5.26 10.08
C TYR A 102 17.48 -5.82 9.45
N SER A 103 17.71 -7.09 9.64
CA SER A 103 18.77 -7.81 8.94
C SER A 103 18.54 -7.72 7.42
N ASN A 104 19.62 -7.64 6.65
CA ASN A 104 19.60 -7.49 5.21
C ASN A 104 18.95 -6.19 4.70
N ARG A 105 18.72 -5.24 5.58
CA ARG A 105 18.15 -3.91 5.23
C ARG A 105 16.85 -3.99 4.44
N ILE A 106 15.99 -4.93 4.80
CA ILE A 106 14.66 -5.09 4.19
C ILE A 106 13.62 -4.71 5.23
N PHE A 107 12.87 -3.64 4.94
CA PHE A 107 11.82 -3.16 5.86
C PHE A 107 10.51 -3.93 5.69
N TRP A 108 10.13 -4.26 4.45
CA TRP A 108 8.86 -4.87 4.14
C TRP A 108 8.94 -6.38 4.05
N TYR A 109 7.85 -7.05 4.44
CA TYR A 109 7.67 -8.47 4.16
C TYR A 109 7.68 -8.72 2.65
N ARG A 110 8.15 -9.86 2.22
CA ARG A 110 8.39 -10.19 0.81
C ARG A 110 7.12 -10.16 -0.04
N GLY A 111 6.01 -10.70 0.48
CA GLY A 111 4.74 -10.72 -0.21
C GLY A 111 3.92 -9.45 -0.02
N TYR A 112 2.79 -9.41 -0.67
CA TYR A 112 1.74 -8.41 -0.47
C TYR A 112 0.39 -9.02 -0.86
N TYR A 113 -0.67 -8.47 -0.32
CA TYR A 113 -2.02 -8.83 -0.70
C TYR A 113 -2.56 -7.81 -1.70
N VAL A 114 -3.24 -8.28 -2.75
CA VAL A 114 -3.89 -7.40 -3.71
C VAL A 114 -5.27 -7.92 -4.05
N ARG A 115 -6.22 -6.99 -4.16
CA ARG A 115 -7.57 -7.27 -4.60
C ARG A 115 -8.00 -6.21 -5.60
N THR A 116 -8.55 -6.65 -6.73
CA THR A 116 -9.20 -5.74 -7.68
C THR A 116 -10.50 -5.22 -7.10
N VAL A 117 -10.83 -3.99 -7.42
CA VAL A 117 -12.00 -3.33 -6.88
C VAL A 117 -12.91 -2.88 -8.01
N GLY A 118 -14.22 -3.06 -7.84
CA GLY A 118 -15.24 -2.61 -8.79
C GLY A 118 -15.46 -1.09 -8.75
N ASN A 119 -16.39 -0.62 -9.59
CA ASN A 119 -16.57 0.79 -9.93
C ASN A 119 -17.15 1.70 -8.83
N ASN A 120 -17.52 1.17 -7.67
CA ASN A 120 -18.18 1.96 -6.63
C ASN A 120 -17.15 2.48 -5.62
N ASN A 121 -16.64 3.69 -5.86
CA ASN A 121 -15.64 4.33 -5.00
C ASN A 121 -16.09 4.48 -3.55
N GLU A 122 -17.34 4.86 -3.31
CA GLU A 122 -17.86 5.04 -1.95
C GLU A 122 -17.95 3.73 -1.18
N ALA A 123 -18.43 2.68 -1.83
CA ALA A 123 -18.51 1.36 -1.21
C ALA A 123 -17.12 0.84 -0.86
N VAL A 124 -16.14 1.11 -1.70
CA VAL A 124 -14.76 0.72 -1.46
C VAL A 124 -14.13 1.50 -0.33
N HIS A 125 -14.32 2.82 -0.29
CA HIS A 125 -13.87 3.63 0.84
C HIS A 125 -14.44 3.11 2.16
N ARG A 126 -15.74 2.86 2.20
CA ARG A 126 -16.40 2.28 3.38
C ARG A 126 -15.86 0.90 3.73
N TYR A 127 -15.62 0.07 2.73
CA TYR A 127 -15.05 -1.26 2.94
C TYR A 127 -13.65 -1.19 3.54
N VAL A 128 -12.77 -0.36 3.00
CA VAL A 128 -11.41 -0.16 3.51
C VAL A 128 -11.46 0.37 4.94
N GLU A 129 -12.29 1.38 5.22
CA GLU A 129 -12.46 1.93 6.56
C GLU A 129 -13.00 0.90 7.55
N ASN A 130 -14.00 0.11 7.15
CA ASN A 130 -14.59 -0.90 8.00
C ASN A 130 -13.62 -2.04 8.29
N GLN A 131 -12.89 -2.53 7.29
CA GLN A 131 -11.84 -3.51 7.52
C GLN A 131 -10.76 -3.02 8.48
N LEU A 132 -10.44 -1.74 8.39
CA LEU A 132 -9.47 -1.14 9.29
C LEU A 132 -10.00 -1.04 10.73
N LYS A 133 -11.29 -0.75 10.90
CA LYS A 133 -11.94 -0.75 12.21
C LYS A 133 -12.02 -2.16 12.80
N GLU A 134 -12.40 -3.15 12.00
CA GLU A 134 -12.45 -4.55 12.40
C GLU A 134 -11.06 -5.08 12.78
N ASN A 135 -10.04 -4.71 12.04
CA ASN A 135 -8.66 -5.12 12.32
C ASN A 135 -8.09 -4.46 13.59
N ILE A 136 -8.57 -3.27 13.94
CA ILE A 136 -8.21 -2.62 15.20
C ILE A 136 -8.86 -3.34 16.38
N VAL A 137 -10.11 -3.79 16.23
CA VAL A 137 -10.85 -4.50 17.26
C VAL A 137 -10.34 -5.93 17.43
N THR A 138 -9.89 -6.54 16.35
CA THR A 138 -9.30 -7.88 16.36
C THR A 138 -7.78 -7.82 16.20
N ASP A 139 -7.11 -7.29 17.21
CA ASP A 139 -5.64 -7.22 17.28
C ASP A 139 -4.95 -8.59 17.11
N ASN A 140 -5.75 -9.62 17.03
CA ASN A 140 -5.34 -11.01 16.81
C ASN A 140 -5.62 -11.51 15.39
N ASN A 141 -6.06 -10.65 14.47
CA ASN A 141 -6.44 -11.16 13.15
C ASN A 141 -5.24 -11.42 12.25
N LYS A 142 -4.53 -12.48 12.57
CA LYS A 142 -3.49 -13.09 11.73
C LYS A 142 -4.01 -13.57 10.37
N ARG A 143 -5.33 -13.47 10.12
CA ARG A 143 -5.96 -14.03 8.91
C ARG A 143 -5.52 -13.34 7.63
N ILE A 144 -5.29 -12.02 7.65
CA ILE A 144 -4.84 -11.28 6.46
C ILE A 144 -3.46 -11.77 6.02
N TRP A 145 -2.64 -12.19 6.95
CA TRP A 145 -1.24 -12.58 6.70
C TRP A 145 -1.05 -14.07 6.44
N ARG A 146 -2.08 -14.88 6.65
CA ARG A 146 -2.01 -16.34 6.41
C ARG A 146 -2.00 -16.72 4.94
N HIS A 147 -2.34 -15.79 4.05
CA HIS A 147 -2.37 -16.00 2.61
C HIS A 147 -1.16 -15.44 1.88
N PHE A 148 -0.17 -14.98 2.62
CA PHE A 148 1.10 -14.50 2.07
C PHE A 148 2.14 -15.61 1.96
#